data_f526ede1b7bb8beb7e2dde0481f23198
#
_entry.id   f526ede1b7bb8beb7e2dde0481f23198
#
_cell.length_a   1.000
_cell.length_b   1.000
_cell.length_c   1.000
_cell.angle_alpha   90.00
_cell.angle_beta   90.00
_cell.angle_gamma   90.00
#
_symmetry.space_group_name_H-M   'P 1'
#
loop_
_entity.id
_entity.type
_entity.pdbx_description
1 polymer ?
#
loop_
_entity_poly.entity_id
_entity_poly.type
_entity_poly.pdbx_seq_one_letter_code
_entity_poly.pdbx_strand_id
1 'polypeptide(L)'
;MCGIAGELAFGAAADVGAVQRMAETLGSRGPDGAGSWSHDAVALAHRRLKIIDLSCAGDQPMTDPELGLTIVFNGCIYNHRELRAELERAGARFFSTSDTEVILRAYDRWGRDCVTHFKGMFAFAVYEHESRRLLLARDRLGVKPLYLADVDGALRFASTLPALLAGGGVDTELDPGALHHYLSWHAVVPAPHTILRGVRKLAPATTLLITEHGERDERCYWEPDFGRQERYAGYTKQDWDDAVLEATRAAVKRRMVADVPVGVLLSGGLDSSLIVALLADSGQQRLATFSIGFDDVGELEGNEFRYSDVIAAEFDTDHHRIHIDTDRMLPALDGAIRAMSEPMVSHDVVAFYLLSQEVSKSLKVVQSGQGADEVFAGYSWYPPLRDAPGSGADAYRMEFFDRVGDEMAQTVADAHLARNDPSREFLERHFAKPGADGPVDRALRLDTEVMLVDDPVKRVDNMTMAWGLEARTPFLDHELVELAGACPPELKLASGGKGVLKDAARGVLPAAVIDRPKGYFPVPALEELEGATLDLIAATMSSDAARTRGLFRPQYVDMLMRAPNDHMTTLGSSKLYQLALLELWLQAHGI
;
A
#
# COMPACT_ATOMS: atom_id res chain seq x y z
N MET A 1 11.38 6.44 4.87
CA MET A 1 9.97 6.89 5.09
C MET A 1 9.76 7.22 6.55
N CYS A 2 8.68 7.91 6.84
CA CYS A 2 8.48 8.53 8.15
C CYS A 2 7.11 8.14 8.74
N GLY A 3 6.84 8.60 9.95
CA GLY A 3 5.52 8.63 10.53
C GLY A 3 5.09 10.07 10.76
N ILE A 4 3.88 10.44 10.34
CA ILE A 4 3.29 11.75 10.61
C ILE A 4 2.03 11.60 11.45
N ALA A 5 1.81 12.56 12.34
CA ALA A 5 0.59 12.69 13.13
C ALA A 5 0.29 14.16 13.39
N GLY A 6 -0.97 14.50 13.57
CA GLY A 6 -1.35 15.86 13.94
C GLY A 6 -2.82 16.00 14.29
N GLU A 7 -3.13 17.17 14.81
CA GLU A 7 -4.49 17.60 15.18
C GLU A 7 -4.70 19.05 14.79
N LEU A 8 -5.87 19.34 14.23
CA LEU A 8 -6.43 20.67 14.09
C LEU A 8 -7.73 20.76 14.90
N ALA A 9 -7.73 21.52 15.98
CA ALA A 9 -8.89 21.73 16.84
C ALA A 9 -9.75 22.90 16.31
N PHE A 10 -11.06 22.79 16.44
CA PHE A 10 -12.03 23.79 15.98
C PHE A 10 -12.54 24.60 17.17
N GLY A 11 -11.95 25.79 17.37
CA GLY A 11 -12.35 26.69 18.46
C GLY A 11 -11.76 26.38 19.84
N ALA A 12 -10.76 25.50 19.92
CA ALA A 12 -10.02 25.14 21.13
C ALA A 12 -8.53 25.04 20.84
N ALA A 13 -7.70 24.89 21.87
CA ALA A 13 -6.30 24.51 21.70
C ALA A 13 -6.20 23.01 21.34
N ALA A 14 -5.20 22.65 20.53
CA ALA A 14 -4.96 21.28 20.16
C ALA A 14 -4.49 20.42 21.37
N ASP A 15 -4.89 19.15 21.40
CA ASP A 15 -4.40 18.16 22.38
C ASP A 15 -3.00 17.66 21.99
N VAL A 16 -1.98 18.40 22.42
CA VAL A 16 -0.56 18.06 22.19
C VAL A 16 -0.23 16.68 22.78
N GLY A 17 -0.86 16.29 23.90
CA GLY A 17 -0.65 14.99 24.52
C GLY A 17 -1.17 13.83 23.65
N ALA A 18 -2.33 14.00 23.02
CA ALA A 18 -2.84 13.01 22.06
C ALA A 18 -1.91 12.87 20.85
N VAL A 19 -1.46 13.99 20.27
CA VAL A 19 -0.52 13.99 19.13
C VAL A 19 0.80 13.32 19.50
N GLN A 20 1.29 13.51 20.72
CA GLN A 20 2.49 12.86 21.21
C GLN A 20 2.32 11.34 21.33
N ARG A 21 1.20 10.86 21.92
CA ARG A 21 0.89 9.42 21.98
C ARG A 21 0.79 8.80 20.57
N MET A 22 0.15 9.50 19.64
CA MET A 22 0.10 9.07 18.23
C MET A 22 1.51 8.93 17.64
N ALA A 23 2.38 9.92 17.85
CA ALA A 23 3.74 9.91 17.33
C ALA A 23 4.61 8.80 17.97
N GLU A 24 4.42 8.48 19.23
CA GLU A 24 5.12 7.38 19.91
C GLU A 24 4.83 6.04 19.24
N THR A 25 3.57 5.79 18.86
CA THR A 25 3.16 4.58 18.14
C THR A 25 3.84 4.45 16.77
N LEU A 26 4.23 5.56 16.15
CA LEU A 26 4.92 5.61 14.86
C LEU A 26 6.44 5.44 14.95
N GLY A 27 6.98 5.13 16.14
CA GLY A 27 8.43 5.08 16.40
C GLY A 27 9.19 4.13 15.46
N SER A 28 8.64 2.94 15.17
CA SER A 28 9.25 1.97 14.25
C SER A 28 9.36 2.47 12.81
N ARG A 29 8.40 3.29 12.35
CA ARG A 29 8.42 3.87 11.00
C ARG A 29 9.58 4.85 10.80
N GLY A 30 9.94 5.58 11.85
CA GLY A 30 11.01 6.60 11.80
C GLY A 30 11.91 6.56 13.02
N PRO A 31 12.85 5.59 13.09
CA PRO A 31 13.70 5.40 14.26
C PRO A 31 14.84 6.41 14.39
N ASP A 32 15.15 7.18 13.34
CA ASP A 32 16.33 8.05 13.29
C ASP A 32 16.12 9.44 13.90
N GLY A 33 14.88 9.82 14.22
CA GLY A 33 14.58 11.11 14.82
C GLY A 33 13.10 11.31 15.14
N ALA A 34 12.84 12.28 16.02
CA ALA A 34 11.50 12.68 16.41
C ALA A 34 11.43 14.21 16.50
N GLY A 35 10.30 14.78 16.13
CA GLY A 35 10.01 16.19 16.28
C GLY A 35 8.54 16.45 16.52
N SER A 36 8.25 17.57 17.19
CA SER A 36 6.91 18.06 17.42
C SER A 36 6.87 19.59 17.32
N TRP A 37 5.76 20.11 16.89
CA TRP A 37 5.48 21.53 16.82
C TRP A 37 4.01 21.77 17.13
N SER A 38 3.70 22.85 17.86
CA SER A 38 2.32 23.22 18.15
C SER A 38 2.17 24.74 18.23
N HIS A 39 1.02 25.19 17.81
CA HIS A 39 0.63 26.59 17.90
C HIS A 39 -0.90 26.69 17.98
N ASP A 40 -1.43 27.22 19.08
CA ASP A 40 -2.87 27.39 19.33
C ASP A 40 -3.69 26.10 19.02
N ALA A 41 -4.46 26.14 17.93
CA ALA A 41 -5.37 25.09 17.54
C ALA A 41 -4.71 23.93 16.78
N VAL A 42 -3.41 23.97 16.49
CA VAL A 42 -2.73 22.93 15.70
C VAL A 42 -1.57 22.30 16.46
N ALA A 43 -1.42 20.99 16.37
CA ALA A 43 -0.26 20.24 16.81
C ALA A 43 0.16 19.25 15.73
N LEU A 44 1.46 19.20 15.45
CA LEU A 44 2.07 18.34 14.43
C LEU A 44 3.21 17.53 15.06
N ALA A 45 3.36 16.27 14.69
CA ALA A 45 4.46 15.44 15.13
C ALA A 45 4.98 14.56 13.99
N HIS A 46 6.26 14.22 14.08
CA HIS A 46 6.97 13.47 13.06
C HIS A 46 7.93 12.45 13.67
N ARG A 47 8.02 11.29 13.04
CA ARG A 47 9.04 10.26 13.27
C ARG A 47 9.85 10.08 11.99
N ARG A 48 11.15 10.29 12.04
CA ARG A 48 12.01 10.40 10.86
C ARG A 48 12.79 9.12 10.58
N LEU A 49 12.74 8.64 9.35
CA LEU A 49 13.70 7.74 8.75
C LEU A 49 14.55 8.56 7.77
N LYS A 50 15.84 8.73 8.05
CA LYS A 50 16.77 9.59 7.29
C LYS A 50 17.19 8.89 5.99
N ILE A 51 16.70 9.37 4.86
CA ILE A 51 16.99 8.86 3.52
C ILE A 51 17.46 9.98 2.59
N ILE A 52 16.80 11.13 2.60
CA ILE A 52 17.19 12.35 1.88
C ILE A 52 17.49 13.41 2.91
N ASP A 53 18.60 14.16 2.71
CA ASP A 53 19.16 15.12 3.63
C ASP A 53 19.39 14.52 5.03
N LEU A 54 20.52 13.87 5.23
CA LEU A 54 20.82 13.18 6.50
C LEU A 54 21.11 14.13 7.67
N SER A 55 21.17 15.44 7.39
CA SER A 55 21.43 16.49 8.38
C SER A 55 20.18 16.85 9.20
N CYS A 56 20.37 17.70 10.20
CA CYS A 56 19.26 18.26 10.97
C CYS A 56 18.45 19.32 10.20
N ALA A 57 18.95 19.85 9.07
CA ALA A 57 18.20 20.77 8.24
C ALA A 57 16.95 20.12 7.59
N GLY A 58 16.98 18.79 7.43
CA GLY A 58 15.83 18.02 6.97
C GLY A 58 14.91 17.52 8.08
N ASP A 59 15.11 17.90 9.36
CA ASP A 59 14.24 17.46 10.46
C ASP A 59 12.85 18.09 10.36
N GLN A 60 11.85 17.37 10.87
CA GLN A 60 10.43 17.75 10.80
C GLN A 60 9.77 17.64 12.20
N PRO A 61 8.70 18.42 12.47
CA PRO A 61 8.02 19.37 11.58
C PRO A 61 8.97 20.46 11.08
N MET A 62 8.96 20.73 9.75
CA MET A 62 9.81 21.74 9.14
C MET A 62 9.01 23.05 9.03
N THR A 63 9.53 24.12 9.64
CA THR A 63 8.91 25.44 9.63
C THR A 63 9.75 26.39 8.79
N ASP A 64 9.09 27.11 7.88
CA ASP A 64 9.65 28.27 7.19
C ASP A 64 8.98 29.55 7.70
N PRO A 65 9.65 30.35 8.53
CA PRO A 65 9.07 31.57 9.09
C PRO A 65 8.83 32.68 8.05
N GLU A 66 9.61 32.70 6.95
CA GLU A 66 9.43 33.69 5.87
C GLU A 66 8.15 33.42 5.08
N LEU A 67 7.82 32.13 4.89
CA LEU A 67 6.60 31.71 4.22
C LEU A 67 5.38 31.62 5.16
N GLY A 68 5.61 31.57 6.48
CA GLY A 68 4.56 31.29 7.46
C GLY A 68 3.94 29.89 7.30
N LEU A 69 4.75 28.90 6.98
CA LEU A 69 4.33 27.52 6.72
C LEU A 69 5.03 26.52 7.62
N THR A 70 4.31 25.50 8.05
CA THR A 70 4.89 24.33 8.75
C THR A 70 4.38 23.04 8.10
N ILE A 71 5.30 22.08 7.86
CA ILE A 71 4.99 20.81 7.20
C ILE A 71 5.44 19.61 8.04
N VAL A 72 4.64 18.53 7.96
CA VAL A 72 5.05 17.15 8.23
C VAL A 72 4.80 16.29 7.00
N PHE A 73 5.77 15.46 6.64
CA PHE A 73 5.79 14.71 5.39
C PHE A 73 6.29 13.28 5.58
N ASN A 74 5.56 12.32 5.04
CA ASN A 74 5.94 10.92 4.92
C ASN A 74 5.99 10.54 3.44
N GLY A 75 7.18 10.36 2.88
CA GLY A 75 7.31 10.02 1.48
C GLY A 75 8.68 10.30 0.87
N CYS A 76 8.67 10.38 -0.46
CA CYS A 76 9.80 10.78 -1.29
C CYS A 76 9.29 11.47 -2.56
N ILE A 77 9.75 12.69 -2.82
CA ILE A 77 9.51 13.41 -4.08
C ILE A 77 10.70 13.14 -5.00
N TYR A 78 10.58 12.16 -5.89
CA TYR A 78 11.69 11.69 -6.70
C TYR A 78 12.27 12.75 -7.63
N ASN A 79 11.46 13.70 -8.12
CA ASN A 79 11.89 14.82 -8.95
C ASN A 79 12.17 16.11 -8.16
N HIS A 80 12.50 15.98 -6.86
CA HIS A 80 12.74 17.17 -6.02
C HIS A 80 13.90 18.03 -6.51
N ARG A 81 14.92 17.45 -7.12
CA ARG A 81 16.09 18.20 -7.65
C ARG A 81 15.73 19.07 -8.84
N GLU A 82 14.91 18.55 -9.75
CA GLU A 82 14.39 19.27 -10.92
C GLU A 82 13.45 20.41 -10.48
N LEU A 83 12.52 20.12 -9.56
CA LEU A 83 11.61 21.12 -9.00
C LEU A 83 12.37 22.21 -8.24
N ARG A 84 13.38 21.83 -7.46
CA ARG A 84 14.24 22.79 -6.77
C ARG A 84 14.89 23.76 -7.76
N ALA A 85 15.51 23.24 -8.84
CA ALA A 85 16.14 24.07 -9.86
C ALA A 85 15.15 25.00 -10.59
N GLU A 86 13.89 24.57 -10.76
CA GLU A 86 12.81 25.40 -11.29
C GLU A 86 12.42 26.52 -10.33
N LEU A 87 12.21 26.19 -9.05
CA LEU A 87 11.83 27.14 -8.01
C LEU A 87 12.95 28.15 -7.72
N GLU A 88 14.23 27.74 -7.73
CA GLU A 88 15.39 28.64 -7.60
C GLU A 88 15.46 29.63 -8.76
N ARG A 89 15.19 29.20 -10.01
CA ARG A 89 15.07 30.11 -11.17
C ARG A 89 13.91 31.10 -11.03
N ALA A 90 12.87 30.73 -10.30
CA ALA A 90 11.76 31.61 -9.97
C ALA A 90 12.02 32.52 -8.75
N GLY A 91 13.22 32.41 -8.13
CA GLY A 91 13.66 33.27 -7.02
C GLY A 91 13.53 32.64 -5.62
N ALA A 92 13.10 31.38 -5.48
CA ALA A 92 13.06 30.71 -4.20
C ALA A 92 14.47 30.50 -3.63
N ARG A 93 14.60 30.60 -2.31
CA ARG A 93 15.81 30.30 -1.57
C ARG A 93 15.60 29.08 -0.69
N PHE A 94 16.59 28.22 -0.59
CA PHE A 94 16.52 26.98 0.17
C PHE A 94 17.55 26.98 1.30
N PHE A 95 17.21 26.40 2.45
CA PHE A 95 18.10 26.24 3.59
C PHE A 95 18.51 24.78 3.85
N SER A 96 17.88 23.82 3.16
CA SER A 96 18.17 22.38 3.26
C SER A 96 18.36 21.76 1.88
N THR A 97 18.76 20.50 1.80
CA THR A 97 18.75 19.69 0.56
C THR A 97 17.57 18.74 0.50
N SER A 98 16.65 18.83 1.47
CA SER A 98 15.50 17.95 1.64
C SER A 98 14.43 18.18 0.56
N ASP A 99 13.78 17.10 0.14
CA ASP A 99 12.57 17.13 -0.66
C ASP A 99 11.37 17.72 0.12
N THR A 100 11.41 17.68 1.46
CA THR A 100 10.42 18.32 2.34
C THR A 100 10.37 19.83 2.10
N GLU A 101 11.52 20.51 2.01
CA GLU A 101 11.56 21.96 1.74
C GLU A 101 11.05 22.26 0.32
N VAL A 102 11.30 21.36 -0.65
CA VAL A 102 10.77 21.51 -2.00
C VAL A 102 9.24 21.53 -2.00
N ILE A 103 8.59 20.73 -1.12
CA ILE A 103 7.12 20.78 -0.97
C ILE A 103 6.67 22.13 -0.44
N LEU A 104 7.32 22.72 0.57
CA LEU A 104 6.99 24.04 1.12
C LEU A 104 7.10 25.13 0.06
N ARG A 105 8.22 25.17 -0.71
CA ARG A 105 8.43 26.16 -1.78
C ARG A 105 7.46 25.95 -2.96
N ALA A 106 7.13 24.70 -3.28
CA ALA A 106 6.13 24.36 -4.29
C ALA A 106 4.73 24.81 -3.86
N TYR A 107 4.40 24.61 -2.57
CA TYR A 107 3.13 25.05 -2.02
C TYR A 107 2.99 26.58 -2.04
N ASP A 108 4.02 27.31 -1.65
CA ASP A 108 4.08 28.78 -1.76
C ASP A 108 3.85 29.25 -3.20
N ARG A 109 4.44 28.56 -4.18
CA ARG A 109 4.39 28.94 -5.60
C ARG A 109 3.09 28.57 -6.30
N TRP A 110 2.56 27.36 -6.06
CA TRP A 110 1.43 26.78 -6.79
C TRP A 110 0.22 26.49 -5.92
N GLY A 111 0.30 26.78 -4.62
CA GLY A 111 -0.76 26.49 -3.67
C GLY A 111 -1.08 24.99 -3.65
N ARG A 112 -2.34 24.65 -3.54
CA ARG A 112 -2.85 23.29 -3.52
C ARG A 112 -2.47 22.44 -4.74
N ASP A 113 -2.27 23.07 -5.89
CA ASP A 113 -1.96 22.37 -7.14
C ASP A 113 -0.49 21.91 -7.22
N CYS A 114 0.35 22.22 -6.22
CA CYS A 114 1.73 21.74 -6.12
C CYS A 114 1.85 20.21 -6.28
N VAL A 115 0.85 19.46 -5.81
CA VAL A 115 0.79 17.98 -5.91
C VAL A 115 0.82 17.47 -7.36
N THR A 116 0.36 18.26 -8.32
CA THR A 116 0.34 17.89 -9.75
C THR A 116 1.75 17.87 -10.35
N HIS A 117 2.68 18.64 -9.78
CA HIS A 117 4.09 18.72 -10.20
C HIS A 117 4.96 17.60 -9.61
N PHE A 118 4.49 16.91 -8.57
CA PHE A 118 5.29 15.90 -7.87
C PHE A 118 5.27 14.55 -8.59
N LYS A 119 6.44 13.97 -8.79
CA LYS A 119 6.65 12.57 -9.13
C LYS A 119 7.16 11.87 -7.87
N GLY A 120 6.28 11.15 -7.19
CA GLY A 120 6.66 10.62 -5.86
C GLY A 120 5.56 9.79 -5.23
N MET A 121 5.88 9.31 -4.05
CA MET A 121 4.96 8.68 -3.10
C MET A 121 4.93 9.55 -1.85
N PHE A 122 3.77 9.97 -1.41
CA PHE A 122 3.68 10.95 -0.33
C PHE A 122 2.34 10.98 0.41
N ALA A 123 2.43 11.27 1.69
CA ALA A 123 1.36 11.85 2.49
C ALA A 123 1.95 13.02 3.28
N PHE A 124 1.35 14.19 3.27
CA PHE A 124 1.83 15.34 4.01
C PHE A 124 0.72 16.21 4.55
N ALA A 125 1.07 17.01 5.56
CA ALA A 125 0.24 18.07 6.09
C ALA A 125 1.02 19.37 6.09
N VAL A 126 0.46 20.44 5.47
CA VAL A 126 0.98 21.81 5.50
C VAL A 126 0.01 22.69 6.26
N TYR A 127 0.49 23.36 7.31
CA TYR A 127 -0.26 24.36 8.04
C TYR A 127 0.18 25.76 7.64
N GLU A 128 -0.80 26.61 7.29
CA GLU A 128 -0.63 28.03 6.98
C GLU A 128 -0.86 28.86 8.24
N HIS A 129 0.14 29.58 8.71
CA HIS A 129 0.06 30.32 9.98
C HIS A 129 -0.92 31.52 9.91
N GLU A 130 -0.92 32.25 8.80
CA GLU A 130 -1.73 33.46 8.64
C GLU A 130 -3.22 33.13 8.45
N SER A 131 -3.52 32.22 7.53
CA SER A 131 -4.88 31.81 7.18
C SER A 131 -5.46 30.74 8.11
N ARG A 132 -4.62 30.14 8.99
CA ARG A 132 -4.97 29.05 9.92
C ARG A 132 -5.62 27.84 9.24
N ARG A 133 -5.17 27.54 8.01
CA ARG A 133 -5.65 26.40 7.24
C ARG A 133 -4.67 25.24 7.28
N LEU A 134 -5.20 24.05 7.23
CA LEU A 134 -4.42 22.81 7.11
C LEU A 134 -4.72 22.15 5.77
N LEU A 135 -3.69 21.95 4.95
CA LEU A 135 -3.77 21.11 3.77
C LEU A 135 -3.24 19.71 4.11
N LEU A 136 -4.05 18.67 3.83
CA LEU A 136 -3.63 17.28 3.78
C LEU A 136 -3.56 16.84 2.33
N ALA A 137 -2.56 16.04 1.97
CA ALA A 137 -2.41 15.51 0.62
C ALA A 137 -1.92 14.06 0.64
N ARG A 138 -2.42 13.25 -0.31
CA ARG A 138 -2.01 11.87 -0.52
C ARG A 138 -1.63 11.65 -1.98
N ASP A 139 -0.60 10.84 -2.24
CA ASP A 139 -0.10 10.57 -3.59
C ASP A 139 -1.11 9.88 -4.51
N ARG A 140 -0.81 9.89 -5.83
CA ARG A 140 -1.71 9.44 -6.91
C ARG A 140 -2.24 8.02 -6.73
N LEU A 141 -1.40 7.11 -6.26
CA LEU A 141 -1.72 5.69 -6.11
C LEU A 141 -1.84 5.27 -4.64
N GLY A 142 -1.91 6.26 -3.71
CA GLY A 142 -2.10 6.02 -2.30
C GLY A 142 -0.99 5.18 -1.65
N VAL A 143 0.24 5.23 -2.20
CA VAL A 143 1.39 4.46 -1.69
C VAL A 143 1.68 4.81 -0.24
N LYS A 144 1.53 6.09 0.13
CA LYS A 144 1.65 6.50 1.53
C LYS A 144 0.28 6.62 2.19
N PRO A 145 0.08 5.92 3.32
CA PRO A 145 -1.21 5.94 4.01
C PRO A 145 -1.44 7.27 4.75
N LEU A 146 -2.70 7.69 4.83
CA LEU A 146 -3.16 8.80 5.65
C LEU A 146 -4.56 8.53 6.18
N TYR A 147 -4.67 8.35 7.49
CA TYR A 147 -5.90 8.10 8.22
C TYR A 147 -6.36 9.34 8.96
N LEU A 148 -7.68 9.51 9.08
CA LEU A 148 -8.34 10.68 9.64
C LEU A 148 -9.39 10.24 10.65
N ALA A 149 -9.54 10.99 11.76
CA ALA A 149 -10.62 10.81 12.73
C ALA A 149 -11.12 12.17 13.23
N ASP A 150 -12.43 12.32 13.31
CA ASP A 150 -13.07 13.45 13.98
C ASP A 150 -13.27 13.11 15.47
N VAL A 151 -12.64 13.88 16.36
CA VAL A 151 -12.63 13.63 17.81
C VAL A 151 -12.86 14.94 18.55
N ASP A 152 -13.94 15.03 19.33
CA ASP A 152 -14.21 16.14 20.28
C ASP A 152 -14.03 17.55 19.68
N GLY A 153 -14.51 17.79 18.46
CA GLY A 153 -14.40 19.10 17.80
C GLY A 153 -13.03 19.37 17.21
N ALA A 154 -12.25 18.33 16.95
CA ALA A 154 -10.97 18.39 16.24
C ALA A 154 -10.91 17.36 15.12
N LEU A 155 -10.07 17.62 14.11
CA LEU A 155 -9.63 16.62 13.15
C LEU A 155 -8.25 16.12 13.54
N ARG A 156 -8.10 14.81 13.76
CA ARG A 156 -6.81 14.13 13.87
C ARG A 156 -6.45 13.40 12.60
N PHE A 157 -5.15 13.34 12.32
CA PHE A 157 -4.62 12.55 11.21
C PHE A 157 -3.34 11.82 11.60
N ALA A 158 -3.11 10.65 11.01
CA ALA A 158 -1.89 9.88 11.23
C ALA A 158 -1.56 8.96 10.05
N SER A 159 -0.31 8.52 9.98
CA SER A 159 0.16 7.54 8.97
C SER A 159 -0.44 6.14 9.17
N THR A 160 -0.94 5.80 10.36
CA THR A 160 -1.55 4.49 10.65
C THR A 160 -2.79 4.64 11.51
N LEU A 161 -3.76 3.72 11.34
CA LEU A 161 -4.96 3.70 12.17
C LEU A 161 -4.63 3.44 13.65
N PRO A 162 -3.73 2.49 14.02
CA PRO A 162 -3.33 2.31 15.42
C PRO A 162 -2.78 3.57 16.10
N ALA A 163 -2.13 4.46 15.35
CA ALA A 163 -1.69 5.73 15.89
C ALA A 163 -2.86 6.65 16.27
N LEU A 164 -3.93 6.71 15.45
CA LEU A 164 -5.14 7.45 15.80
C LEU A 164 -5.80 6.90 17.08
N LEU A 165 -5.86 5.56 17.22
CA LEU A 165 -6.39 4.91 18.43
C LEU A 165 -5.59 5.31 19.68
N ALA A 166 -4.26 5.37 19.58
CA ALA A 166 -3.38 5.79 20.68
C ALA A 166 -3.63 7.25 21.11
N GLY A 167 -4.13 8.11 20.20
CA GLY A 167 -4.60 9.46 20.53
C GLY A 167 -5.78 9.47 21.50
N GLY A 168 -6.62 8.43 21.48
CA GLY A 168 -7.82 8.29 22.28
C GLY A 168 -9.03 9.03 21.71
N GLY A 169 -10.23 8.73 22.22
CA GLY A 169 -11.49 9.42 21.84
C GLY A 169 -12.07 9.03 20.47
N VAL A 170 -11.44 8.11 19.74
CA VAL A 170 -11.93 7.64 18.44
C VAL A 170 -13.08 6.67 18.63
N ASP A 171 -14.17 6.80 17.85
CA ASP A 171 -15.24 5.81 17.78
C ASP A 171 -14.71 4.51 17.16
N THR A 172 -14.67 3.44 17.97
CA THR A 172 -14.18 2.11 17.59
C THR A 172 -15.29 1.14 17.21
N GLU A 173 -16.53 1.58 17.08
CA GLU A 173 -17.58 0.73 16.55
C GLU A 173 -17.26 0.29 15.12
N LEU A 174 -17.56 -0.99 14.83
CA LEU A 174 -17.35 -1.53 13.49
C LEU A 174 -18.35 -0.94 12.50
N ASP A 175 -17.89 -0.61 11.31
CA ASP A 175 -18.74 -0.23 10.19
C ASP A 175 -19.29 -1.48 9.49
N PRO A 176 -20.63 -1.71 9.47
CA PRO A 176 -21.19 -2.90 8.83
C PRO A 176 -20.91 -3.00 7.33
N GLY A 177 -20.80 -1.87 6.63
CA GLY A 177 -20.45 -1.83 5.21
C GLY A 177 -19.00 -2.22 4.99
N ALA A 178 -18.09 -1.70 5.82
CA ALA A 178 -16.68 -2.06 5.79
C ALA A 178 -16.44 -3.52 6.19
N LEU A 179 -17.17 -4.04 7.18
CA LEU A 179 -17.15 -5.46 7.52
C LEU A 179 -17.62 -6.33 6.36
N HIS A 180 -18.66 -5.90 5.64
CA HIS A 180 -19.10 -6.57 4.41
C HIS A 180 -17.99 -6.57 3.34
N HIS A 181 -17.33 -5.43 3.09
CA HIS A 181 -16.19 -5.35 2.17
C HIS A 181 -15.06 -6.29 2.59
N TYR A 182 -14.66 -6.25 3.85
CA TYR A 182 -13.60 -7.10 4.41
C TYR A 182 -13.86 -8.59 4.17
N LEU A 183 -15.09 -9.05 4.42
CA LEU A 183 -15.47 -10.47 4.32
C LEU A 183 -15.75 -10.92 2.88
N SER A 184 -16.23 -10.03 2.02
CA SER A 184 -16.56 -10.35 0.62
C SER A 184 -15.38 -10.17 -0.30
N TRP A 185 -14.58 -9.13 -0.11
CA TRP A 185 -13.60 -8.66 -1.07
C TRP A 185 -12.16 -8.80 -0.56
N HIS A 186 -11.84 -9.98 -0.04
CA HIS A 186 -10.50 -10.37 0.41
C HIS A 186 -9.79 -9.31 1.29
N ALA A 187 -10.50 -8.78 2.30
CA ALA A 187 -10.06 -7.71 3.19
C ALA A 187 -9.82 -6.33 2.53
N VAL A 188 -10.19 -6.14 1.26
CA VAL A 188 -10.20 -4.83 0.61
C VAL A 188 -11.37 -4.00 1.13
N VAL A 189 -11.08 -2.91 1.82
CA VAL A 189 -12.08 -1.94 2.31
C VAL A 189 -11.83 -0.61 1.61
N PRO A 190 -12.62 -0.24 0.58
CA PRO A 190 -12.34 0.94 -0.22
C PRO A 190 -12.38 2.25 0.58
N ALA A 191 -11.47 3.18 0.27
CA ALA A 191 -11.56 4.54 0.81
C ALA A 191 -12.95 5.17 0.47
N PRO A 192 -13.51 6.01 1.34
CA PRO A 192 -12.92 6.55 2.57
C PRO A 192 -13.07 5.63 3.79
N HIS A 193 -13.72 4.47 3.65
CA HIS A 193 -14.04 3.59 4.77
C HIS A 193 -12.80 2.90 5.34
N THR A 194 -12.85 2.62 6.64
CA THR A 194 -12.03 1.64 7.35
C THR A 194 -12.93 0.68 8.09
N ILE A 195 -12.36 -0.37 8.69
CA ILE A 195 -13.14 -1.33 9.50
C ILE A 195 -13.84 -0.64 10.70
N LEU A 196 -13.37 0.53 11.13
CA LEU A 196 -13.91 1.31 12.24
C LEU A 196 -14.71 2.51 11.74
N ARG A 197 -15.89 2.74 12.32
CA ARG A 197 -16.78 3.85 11.96
C ARG A 197 -16.13 5.23 12.17
N GLY A 198 -15.37 5.40 13.25
CA GLY A 198 -14.75 6.68 13.61
C GLY A 198 -13.47 7.03 12.83
N VAL A 199 -13.01 6.14 11.93
CA VAL A 199 -11.78 6.36 11.17
C VAL A 199 -12.06 6.28 9.68
N ARG A 200 -11.53 7.23 8.91
CA ARG A 200 -11.57 7.22 7.45
C ARG A 200 -10.17 7.30 6.84
N LYS A 201 -10.01 6.81 5.63
CA LYS A 201 -8.80 6.99 4.80
C LYS A 201 -8.98 8.20 3.90
N LEU A 202 -7.95 9.06 3.78
CA LEU A 202 -7.90 9.98 2.66
C LEU A 202 -7.69 9.16 1.39
N ALA A 203 -8.53 9.37 0.37
CA ALA A 203 -8.43 8.63 -0.88
C ALA A 203 -7.11 8.90 -1.61
N PRO A 204 -6.61 7.98 -2.47
CA PRO A 204 -5.51 8.25 -3.39
C PRO A 204 -5.76 9.51 -4.22
N ALA A 205 -4.69 10.15 -4.71
CA ALA A 205 -4.75 11.35 -5.55
C ALA A 205 -5.61 12.49 -4.97
N THR A 206 -5.68 12.62 -3.64
CA THR A 206 -6.60 13.56 -3.00
C THR A 206 -5.86 14.58 -2.15
N THR A 207 -6.34 15.83 -2.23
CA THR A 207 -6.01 16.89 -1.30
C THR A 207 -7.25 17.29 -0.51
N LEU A 208 -7.08 17.56 0.80
CA LEU A 208 -8.13 18.02 1.69
C LEU A 208 -7.66 19.31 2.38
N LEU A 209 -8.32 20.43 2.08
CA LEU A 209 -8.06 21.70 2.74
C LEU A 209 -9.10 21.91 3.84
N ILE A 210 -8.62 22.23 5.06
CA ILE A 210 -9.44 22.40 6.25
C ILE A 210 -9.22 23.81 6.81
N THR A 211 -10.30 24.54 7.11
CA THR A 211 -10.25 25.85 7.78
C THR A 211 -10.22 25.69 9.31
N GLU A 212 -9.87 26.76 10.04
CA GLU A 212 -9.93 26.80 11.51
C GLU A 212 -11.34 26.57 12.09
N HIS A 213 -12.38 26.67 11.24
CA HIS A 213 -13.78 26.42 11.61
C HIS A 213 -14.26 25.02 11.25
N GLY A 214 -13.38 24.16 10.69
CA GLY A 214 -13.70 22.78 10.32
C GLY A 214 -14.36 22.64 8.95
N GLU A 215 -14.46 23.70 8.16
CA GLU A 215 -14.92 23.60 6.76
C GLU A 215 -13.88 22.83 5.93
N ARG A 216 -14.35 21.95 5.05
CA ARG A 216 -13.52 21.01 4.28
C ARG A 216 -13.76 21.18 2.79
N ASP A 217 -12.67 21.27 2.03
CA ASP A 217 -12.67 21.23 0.56
C ASP A 217 -11.76 20.06 0.13
N GLU A 218 -12.38 18.94 -0.28
CA GLU A 218 -11.70 17.73 -0.76
C GLU A 218 -11.71 17.71 -2.29
N ARG A 219 -10.52 17.45 -2.91
CA ARG A 219 -10.38 17.38 -4.37
C ARG A 219 -9.50 16.21 -4.77
N CYS A 220 -10.02 15.40 -5.71
CA CYS A 220 -9.19 14.50 -6.49
C CYS A 220 -8.41 15.32 -7.53
N TYR A 221 -7.07 15.15 -7.59
CA TYR A 221 -6.22 15.91 -8.51
C TYR A 221 -5.68 15.06 -9.67
N TRP A 222 -5.92 13.75 -9.66
CA TRP A 222 -5.51 12.83 -10.72
C TRP A 222 -6.39 11.58 -10.72
N GLU A 223 -6.75 11.12 -11.91
CA GLU A 223 -7.42 9.84 -12.15
C GLU A 223 -6.73 9.15 -13.33
N PRO A 224 -6.42 7.83 -13.26
CA PRO A 224 -5.83 7.11 -14.38
C PRO A 224 -6.87 6.83 -15.47
N ASP A 225 -6.47 7.03 -16.72
CA ASP A 225 -7.29 6.73 -17.90
C ASP A 225 -6.87 5.37 -18.49
N PHE A 226 -7.81 4.44 -18.53
CA PHE A 226 -7.68 3.11 -19.11
C PHE A 226 -8.37 2.98 -20.47
N GLY A 227 -8.76 4.12 -21.08
CA GLY A 227 -9.30 4.18 -22.45
C GLY A 227 -8.20 4.23 -23.51
N ARG A 228 -8.59 3.88 -24.76
CA ARG A 228 -7.67 4.01 -25.90
C ARG A 228 -7.45 5.48 -26.22
N GLN A 229 -6.20 5.89 -26.33
CA GLN A 229 -5.82 7.28 -26.52
C GLN A 229 -5.33 7.48 -27.97
N GLU A 230 -5.78 8.55 -28.64
CA GLU A 230 -5.46 8.87 -30.03
C GLU A 230 -3.94 8.96 -30.29
N ARG A 231 -3.18 9.46 -29.33
CA ARG A 231 -1.70 9.57 -29.45
C ARG A 231 -1.00 8.22 -29.66
N TYR A 232 -1.65 7.10 -29.34
CA TYR A 232 -1.13 5.74 -29.50
C TYR A 232 -1.80 4.95 -30.63
N ALA A 233 -2.72 5.55 -31.42
CA ALA A 233 -3.49 4.84 -32.44
C ALA A 233 -2.65 4.17 -33.53
N GLY A 234 -1.42 4.67 -33.76
CA GLY A 234 -0.49 4.11 -34.72
C GLY A 234 0.54 3.13 -34.16
N TYR A 235 0.50 2.84 -32.87
CA TYR A 235 1.51 1.98 -32.24
C TYR A 235 1.37 0.53 -32.71
N THR A 236 2.48 -0.02 -33.18
CA THR A 236 2.66 -1.45 -33.41
C THR A 236 2.95 -2.14 -32.06
N LYS A 237 2.94 -3.49 -32.08
CA LYS A 237 3.35 -4.26 -30.88
C LYS A 237 4.75 -3.86 -30.42
N GLN A 238 5.71 -3.68 -31.35
CA GLN A 238 7.08 -3.31 -31.00
C GLN A 238 7.15 -1.91 -30.35
N ASP A 239 6.35 -0.95 -30.84
CA ASP A 239 6.30 0.39 -30.25
C ASP A 239 5.80 0.34 -28.78
N TRP A 240 4.84 -0.56 -28.49
CA TRP A 240 4.38 -0.79 -27.13
C TRP A 240 5.45 -1.45 -26.24
N ASP A 241 6.14 -2.47 -26.74
CA ASP A 241 7.21 -3.16 -26.02
C ASP A 241 8.34 -2.18 -25.67
N ASP A 242 8.77 -1.36 -26.63
CA ASP A 242 9.80 -0.34 -26.43
C ASP A 242 9.36 0.75 -25.45
N ALA A 243 8.14 1.26 -25.59
CA ALA A 243 7.60 2.30 -24.70
C ALA A 243 7.46 1.81 -23.26
N VAL A 244 6.99 0.58 -23.05
CA VAL A 244 6.87 -0.03 -21.72
C VAL A 244 8.24 -0.26 -21.09
N LEU A 245 9.23 -0.74 -21.85
CA LEU A 245 10.61 -0.90 -21.35
C LEU A 245 11.21 0.42 -20.90
N GLU A 246 11.11 1.47 -21.74
CA GLU A 246 11.66 2.79 -21.41
C GLU A 246 10.95 3.47 -20.25
N ALA A 247 9.61 3.37 -20.15
CA ALA A 247 8.87 3.89 -19.02
C ALA A 247 9.24 3.15 -17.71
N THR A 248 9.41 1.81 -17.78
CA THR A 248 9.86 1.01 -16.64
C THR A 248 11.28 1.38 -16.23
N ARG A 249 12.20 1.57 -17.21
CA ARG A 249 13.58 2.03 -16.96
C ARG A 249 13.60 3.38 -16.24
N ALA A 250 12.80 4.34 -16.71
CA ALA A 250 12.67 5.65 -16.08
C ALA A 250 12.12 5.56 -14.65
N ALA A 251 11.11 4.71 -14.43
CA ALA A 251 10.51 4.47 -13.13
C ALA A 251 11.50 3.86 -12.13
N VAL A 252 12.25 2.84 -12.53
CA VAL A 252 13.29 2.16 -11.73
C VAL A 252 14.41 3.13 -11.37
N LYS A 253 14.94 3.87 -12.36
CA LYS A 253 16.02 4.86 -12.18
C LYS A 253 15.59 5.98 -11.22
N ARG A 254 14.40 6.50 -11.38
CA ARG A 254 13.82 7.56 -10.52
C ARG A 254 13.82 7.16 -9.06
N ARG A 255 13.57 5.89 -8.76
CA ARG A 255 13.50 5.34 -7.39
C ARG A 255 14.85 5.06 -6.75
N MET A 256 15.96 5.38 -7.42
CA MET A 256 17.30 5.37 -6.83
C MET A 256 17.66 6.67 -6.09
N VAL A 257 16.80 7.69 -6.16
CA VAL A 257 17.04 9.00 -5.49
C VAL A 257 17.06 8.84 -3.98
N ALA A 258 18.24 8.80 -3.38
CA ALA A 258 18.49 8.68 -1.93
C ALA A 258 19.92 9.14 -1.62
N ASP A 259 20.16 9.51 -0.35
CA ASP A 259 21.49 9.77 0.20
C ASP A 259 22.03 8.58 1.03
N VAL A 260 21.33 7.42 0.94
CA VAL A 260 21.68 6.12 1.51
C VAL A 260 21.63 5.04 0.43
N PRO A 261 22.27 3.88 0.62
CA PRO A 261 22.20 2.78 -0.33
C PRO A 261 20.76 2.29 -0.56
N VAL A 262 20.45 1.91 -1.81
CA VAL A 262 19.16 1.33 -2.22
C VAL A 262 19.40 -0.08 -2.74
N GLY A 263 18.69 -1.08 -2.19
CA GLY A 263 18.73 -2.48 -2.65
C GLY A 263 17.46 -2.88 -3.39
N VAL A 264 17.35 -4.18 -3.69
CA VAL A 264 16.17 -4.77 -4.37
C VAL A 264 15.73 -6.04 -3.65
N LEU A 265 14.42 -6.19 -3.41
CA LEU A 265 13.81 -7.47 -3.03
C LEU A 265 13.66 -8.32 -4.30
N LEU A 266 14.42 -9.40 -4.37
CA LEU A 266 14.55 -10.26 -5.55
C LEU A 266 13.90 -11.63 -5.31
N SER A 267 12.69 -11.84 -5.81
CA SER A 267 12.02 -13.16 -5.78
C SER A 267 12.43 -14.08 -6.93
N GLY A 268 13.18 -13.58 -7.91
CA GLY A 268 13.46 -14.29 -9.17
C GLY A 268 12.26 -14.38 -10.11
N GLY A 269 11.15 -13.68 -9.83
CA GLY A 269 10.05 -13.44 -10.76
C GLY A 269 10.38 -12.37 -11.78
N LEU A 270 9.58 -12.27 -12.85
CA LEU A 270 9.75 -11.29 -13.93
C LEU A 270 9.98 -9.87 -13.39
N ASP A 271 9.10 -9.41 -12.49
CA ASP A 271 9.03 -8.02 -12.06
C ASP A 271 10.28 -7.59 -11.27
N SER A 272 10.64 -8.36 -10.25
CA SER A 272 11.83 -8.09 -9.43
C SER A 272 13.14 -8.26 -10.23
N SER A 273 13.17 -9.24 -11.14
CA SER A 273 14.31 -9.48 -12.02
C SER A 273 14.51 -8.34 -13.03
N LEU A 274 13.39 -7.80 -13.58
CA LEU A 274 13.46 -6.65 -14.49
C LEU A 274 14.00 -5.39 -13.80
N ILE A 275 13.63 -5.17 -12.53
CA ILE A 275 14.21 -4.07 -11.73
C ILE A 275 15.74 -4.23 -11.63
N VAL A 276 16.23 -5.42 -11.28
CA VAL A 276 17.67 -5.69 -11.17
C VAL A 276 18.38 -5.48 -12.50
N ALA A 277 17.85 -6.03 -13.60
CA ALA A 277 18.43 -5.89 -14.95
C ALA A 277 18.54 -4.41 -15.37
N LEU A 278 17.47 -3.62 -15.17
CA LEU A 278 17.45 -2.20 -15.54
C LEU A 278 18.36 -1.34 -14.67
N LEU A 279 18.59 -1.70 -13.41
CA LEU A 279 19.57 -1.04 -12.55
C LEU A 279 21.00 -1.38 -12.96
N ALA A 280 21.30 -2.64 -13.26
CA ALA A 280 22.60 -3.07 -13.76
C ALA A 280 22.94 -2.38 -15.09
N ASP A 281 21.98 -2.33 -16.02
CA ASP A 281 22.12 -1.64 -17.32
C ASP A 281 22.34 -0.11 -17.16
N SER A 282 21.84 0.49 -16.07
CA SER A 282 22.09 1.89 -15.73
C SER A 282 23.45 2.15 -15.09
N GLY A 283 24.30 1.12 -14.95
CA GLY A 283 25.65 1.20 -14.39
C GLY A 283 25.75 1.04 -12.87
N GLN A 284 24.68 0.58 -12.20
CA GLN A 284 24.75 0.22 -10.78
C GLN A 284 25.58 -1.06 -10.62
N GLN A 285 26.70 -0.96 -9.93
CA GLN A 285 27.58 -2.10 -9.65
C GLN A 285 27.33 -2.65 -8.26
N ARG A 286 27.45 -3.99 -8.08
CA ARG A 286 27.31 -4.68 -6.79
C ARG A 286 26.01 -4.30 -6.06
N LEU A 287 24.91 -4.30 -6.81
CA LEU A 287 23.58 -4.01 -6.28
C LEU A 287 23.23 -5.01 -5.19
N ALA A 288 22.90 -4.55 -3.98
CA ALA A 288 22.45 -5.42 -2.92
C ALA A 288 21.05 -5.97 -3.25
N THR A 289 20.92 -7.30 -3.30
CA THR A 289 19.66 -7.99 -3.58
C THR A 289 19.34 -8.98 -2.47
N PHE A 290 18.06 -9.12 -2.13
CA PHE A 290 17.59 -9.93 -1.02
C PHE A 290 16.48 -10.87 -1.48
N SER A 291 16.66 -12.16 -1.20
CA SER A 291 15.64 -13.19 -1.38
C SER A 291 15.30 -13.85 -0.05
N ILE A 292 14.06 -14.26 0.10
CA ILE A 292 13.61 -15.01 1.27
C ILE A 292 13.17 -16.40 0.84
N GLY A 293 13.38 -17.38 1.70
CA GLY A 293 12.87 -18.74 1.59
C GLY A 293 12.52 -19.28 2.97
N PHE A 294 11.66 -20.27 3.00
CA PHE A 294 11.18 -20.98 4.17
C PHE A 294 11.53 -22.46 4.07
N ASP A 295 11.30 -23.22 5.13
CA ASP A 295 11.38 -24.68 5.10
C ASP A 295 10.31 -25.25 4.16
N ASP A 296 10.65 -26.35 3.49
CA ASP A 296 9.68 -27.11 2.72
C ASP A 296 8.67 -27.79 3.67
N VAL A 297 7.39 -27.81 3.30
CA VAL A 297 6.34 -28.49 4.05
C VAL A 297 5.65 -29.50 3.15
N GLY A 298 5.81 -30.79 3.44
CA GLY A 298 5.31 -31.87 2.59
C GLY A 298 5.93 -31.84 1.18
N GLU A 299 5.09 -31.67 0.15
CA GLU A 299 5.52 -31.53 -1.25
C GLU A 299 5.66 -30.06 -1.70
N LEU A 300 5.34 -29.09 -0.81
CA LEU A 300 5.42 -27.68 -1.11
C LEU A 300 6.84 -27.15 -0.90
N GLU A 301 7.46 -26.64 -1.97
CA GLU A 301 8.77 -25.99 -1.92
C GLU A 301 8.62 -24.63 -1.19
N GLY A 302 9.38 -24.41 -0.11
CA GLY A 302 9.38 -23.19 0.69
C GLY A 302 10.21 -22.05 0.11
N ASN A 303 10.91 -22.24 -1.01
CA ASN A 303 11.79 -21.22 -1.56
C ASN A 303 11.87 -21.23 -3.09
N GLU A 304 12.24 -20.07 -3.63
CA GLU A 304 12.47 -19.86 -5.06
C GLU A 304 13.93 -19.46 -5.35
N PHE A 305 14.89 -19.77 -4.46
CA PHE A 305 16.29 -19.35 -4.60
C PHE A 305 16.91 -19.72 -5.95
N ARG A 306 16.52 -20.86 -6.54
CA ARG A 306 17.00 -21.27 -7.87
C ARG A 306 16.79 -20.20 -8.95
N TYR A 307 15.75 -19.37 -8.84
CA TYR A 307 15.46 -18.34 -9.83
C TYR A 307 16.15 -17.00 -9.48
N SER A 308 16.16 -16.63 -8.21
CA SER A 308 16.89 -15.42 -7.78
C SER A 308 18.40 -15.55 -8.00
N ASP A 309 18.96 -16.77 -7.84
CA ASP A 309 20.37 -17.04 -8.09
C ASP A 309 20.78 -16.85 -9.55
N VAL A 310 19.92 -17.24 -10.51
CA VAL A 310 20.16 -17.01 -11.94
C VAL A 310 20.33 -15.52 -12.20
N ILE A 311 19.45 -14.68 -11.64
CA ILE A 311 19.51 -13.23 -11.81
C ILE A 311 20.71 -12.62 -11.07
N ALA A 312 20.97 -13.09 -9.85
CA ALA A 312 22.12 -12.64 -9.07
C ALA A 312 23.45 -12.91 -9.78
N ALA A 313 23.59 -14.10 -10.38
CA ALA A 313 24.76 -14.46 -11.16
C ALA A 313 24.88 -13.70 -12.50
N GLU A 314 23.76 -13.52 -13.22
CA GLU A 314 23.74 -12.81 -14.51
C GLU A 314 24.17 -11.34 -14.38
N PHE A 315 23.73 -10.67 -13.31
CA PHE A 315 23.97 -9.24 -13.10
C PHE A 315 25.01 -8.92 -12.02
N ASP A 316 25.78 -9.90 -11.54
CA ASP A 316 26.85 -9.76 -10.53
C ASP A 316 26.40 -8.93 -9.31
N THR A 317 25.25 -9.32 -8.70
CA THR A 317 24.71 -8.61 -7.54
C THR A 317 25.34 -9.12 -6.24
N ASP A 318 25.36 -8.27 -5.20
CA ASP A 318 25.66 -8.68 -3.83
C ASP A 318 24.38 -9.32 -3.24
N HIS A 319 24.25 -10.62 -3.45
CA HIS A 319 23.02 -11.37 -3.20
C HIS A 319 22.95 -12.01 -1.82
N HIS A 320 21.93 -11.64 -1.05
CA HIS A 320 21.65 -12.17 0.28
C HIS A 320 20.44 -13.11 0.26
N ARG A 321 20.66 -14.40 0.47
CA ARG A 321 19.59 -15.38 0.69
C ARG A 321 19.26 -15.41 2.18
N ILE A 322 18.01 -15.14 2.51
CA ILE A 322 17.48 -15.14 3.87
C ILE A 322 16.62 -16.37 4.02
N HIS A 323 17.05 -17.32 4.82
CA HIS A 323 16.25 -18.49 5.19
C HIS A 323 15.54 -18.22 6.52
N ILE A 324 14.25 -18.46 6.56
CA ILE A 324 13.42 -18.31 7.76
C ILE A 324 12.88 -19.67 8.18
N ASP A 325 13.29 -20.11 9.35
CA ASP A 325 12.78 -21.33 9.94
C ASP A 325 11.27 -21.21 10.21
N THR A 326 10.53 -22.25 9.93
CA THR A 326 9.05 -22.28 10.11
C THR A 326 8.63 -21.94 11.54
N ASP A 327 9.44 -22.29 12.54
CA ASP A 327 9.20 -21.98 13.96
C ASP A 327 9.15 -20.48 14.26
N ARG A 328 9.67 -19.62 13.38
CA ARG A 328 9.61 -18.15 13.51
C ARG A 328 8.28 -17.55 13.05
N MET A 329 7.49 -18.28 12.27
CA MET A 329 6.28 -17.73 11.63
C MET A 329 5.19 -17.39 12.66
N LEU A 330 4.82 -18.34 13.51
CA LEU A 330 3.76 -18.14 14.51
C LEU A 330 4.14 -17.08 15.57
N PRO A 331 5.37 -17.07 16.14
CA PRO A 331 5.79 -15.98 17.03
C PRO A 331 5.80 -14.60 16.38
N ALA A 332 6.04 -14.50 15.08
CA ALA A 332 6.02 -13.22 14.35
C ALA A 332 4.60 -12.71 14.06
N LEU A 333 3.59 -13.57 14.11
CA LEU A 333 2.21 -13.23 13.74
C LEU A 333 1.64 -12.08 14.60
N ASP A 334 1.85 -12.08 15.92
CA ASP A 334 1.39 -11.00 16.81
C ASP A 334 2.02 -9.65 16.42
N GLY A 335 3.35 -9.64 16.17
CA GLY A 335 4.05 -8.45 15.72
C GLY A 335 3.56 -7.93 14.36
N ALA A 336 3.30 -8.84 13.42
CA ALA A 336 2.76 -8.50 12.12
C ALA A 336 1.34 -7.92 12.23
N ILE A 337 0.46 -8.53 13.05
CA ILE A 337 -0.90 -8.05 13.31
C ILE A 337 -0.90 -6.65 13.92
N ARG A 338 -0.03 -6.39 14.91
CA ARG A 338 0.10 -5.05 15.53
C ARG A 338 0.63 -4.00 14.54
N ALA A 339 1.41 -4.41 13.54
CA ALA A 339 1.91 -3.53 12.50
C ALA A 339 0.86 -3.23 11.41
N MET A 340 -0.21 -4.01 11.29
CA MET A 340 -1.29 -3.76 10.34
C MET A 340 -2.07 -2.49 10.71
N SER A 341 -2.18 -1.56 9.78
CA SER A 341 -3.08 -0.40 9.93
C SER A 341 -4.55 -0.80 9.90
N GLU A 342 -4.90 -1.84 9.16
CA GLU A 342 -6.20 -2.51 9.10
C GLU A 342 -5.96 -4.01 8.94
N PRO A 343 -6.89 -4.90 9.32
CA PRO A 343 -6.68 -6.35 9.20
C PRO A 343 -6.50 -6.76 7.74
N MET A 344 -5.47 -7.58 7.46
CA MET A 344 -5.08 -8.07 6.12
C MET A 344 -4.98 -9.59 6.15
N VAL A 345 -5.66 -10.28 5.24
CA VAL A 345 -5.81 -11.77 5.25
C VAL A 345 -4.73 -12.53 4.49
N SER A 346 -3.89 -11.85 3.72
CA SER A 346 -2.85 -12.50 2.93
C SER A 346 -1.81 -13.20 3.82
N HIS A 347 -1.45 -14.44 3.49
CA HIS A 347 -0.47 -15.23 4.24
C HIS A 347 0.94 -14.63 4.18
N ASP A 348 1.28 -13.93 3.10
CA ASP A 348 2.58 -13.28 2.91
C ASP A 348 2.82 -12.07 3.84
N VAL A 349 1.82 -11.62 4.61
CA VAL A 349 2.00 -10.54 5.60
C VAL A 349 3.13 -10.88 6.59
N VAL A 350 3.09 -12.09 7.19
CA VAL A 350 4.11 -12.52 8.16
C VAL A 350 5.46 -12.71 7.50
N ALA A 351 5.47 -13.24 6.28
CA ALA A 351 6.68 -13.41 5.50
C ALA A 351 7.34 -12.06 5.14
N PHE A 352 6.56 -11.07 4.70
CA PHE A 352 7.05 -9.70 4.48
C PHE A 352 7.54 -9.03 5.77
N TYR A 353 6.88 -9.28 6.90
CA TYR A 353 7.31 -8.77 8.20
C TYR A 353 8.70 -9.31 8.58
N LEU A 354 8.93 -10.63 8.44
CA LEU A 354 10.20 -11.27 8.74
C LEU A 354 11.30 -10.89 7.72
N LEU A 355 10.97 -10.86 6.43
CA LEU A 355 11.90 -10.37 5.40
C LEU A 355 12.37 -8.95 5.72
N SER A 356 11.43 -8.07 6.07
CA SER A 356 11.72 -6.68 6.38
C SER A 356 12.60 -6.54 7.63
N GLN A 357 12.38 -7.39 8.64
CA GLN A 357 13.22 -7.49 9.83
C GLN A 357 14.68 -7.79 9.48
N GLU A 358 14.91 -8.76 8.60
CA GLU A 358 16.27 -9.15 8.22
C GLU A 358 16.94 -8.08 7.32
N VAL A 359 16.23 -7.57 6.32
CA VAL A 359 16.76 -6.57 5.38
C VAL A 359 17.08 -5.25 6.06
N SER A 360 16.26 -4.82 7.03
CA SER A 360 16.45 -3.55 7.77
C SER A 360 17.74 -3.49 8.58
N LYS A 361 18.36 -4.64 8.88
CA LYS A 361 19.68 -4.71 9.54
C LYS A 361 20.82 -4.17 8.65
N SER A 362 20.60 -4.16 7.33
CA SER A 362 21.63 -3.79 6.34
C SER A 362 21.30 -2.52 5.57
N LEU A 363 20.01 -2.30 5.24
CA LEU A 363 19.55 -1.20 4.39
C LEU A 363 18.33 -0.50 4.97
N LYS A 364 18.13 0.76 4.55
CA LYS A 364 16.92 1.55 4.85
C LYS A 364 15.94 1.64 3.68
N VAL A 365 16.39 1.32 2.46
CA VAL A 365 15.59 1.49 1.24
C VAL A 365 15.77 0.29 0.32
N VAL A 366 14.66 -0.23 -0.19
CA VAL A 366 14.64 -1.28 -1.21
C VAL A 366 13.63 -0.96 -2.32
N GLN A 367 13.87 -1.45 -3.53
CA GLN A 367 12.86 -1.51 -4.57
C GLN A 367 12.17 -2.88 -4.55
N SER A 368 10.88 -2.90 -4.88
CA SER A 368 10.02 -4.08 -4.90
C SER A 368 9.19 -4.14 -6.18
N GLY A 369 8.95 -5.35 -6.70
CA GLY A 369 8.19 -5.59 -7.93
C GLY A 369 6.66 -5.46 -7.79
N GLN A 370 6.16 -5.02 -6.64
CA GLN A 370 4.71 -4.89 -6.41
C GLN A 370 4.04 -3.89 -7.39
N GLY A 371 2.81 -4.19 -7.77
CA GLY A 371 2.00 -3.38 -8.68
C GLY A 371 2.04 -3.83 -10.14
N ALA A 372 2.99 -4.69 -10.52
CA ALA A 372 3.11 -5.14 -11.91
C ALA A 372 1.93 -6.03 -12.36
N ASP A 373 1.37 -6.83 -11.47
CA ASP A 373 0.23 -7.70 -11.77
C ASP A 373 -1.04 -6.90 -12.04
N GLU A 374 -1.30 -5.88 -11.25
CA GLU A 374 -2.48 -5.01 -11.35
C GLU A 374 -2.41 -4.09 -12.57
N VAL A 375 -1.20 -3.61 -12.89
CA VAL A 375 -0.99 -2.69 -14.00
C VAL A 375 -0.94 -3.40 -15.36
N PHE A 376 -0.37 -4.62 -15.41
CA PHE A 376 -0.13 -5.37 -16.66
C PHE A 376 -0.93 -6.68 -16.79
N ALA A 377 -2.02 -6.84 -16.04
CA ALA A 377 -2.91 -8.01 -16.10
C ALA A 377 -2.21 -9.35 -15.80
N GLY A 378 -1.47 -9.41 -14.68
CA GLY A 378 -0.71 -10.59 -14.30
C GLY A 378 -1.49 -11.67 -13.56
N TYR A 379 -2.69 -11.40 -13.08
CA TYR A 379 -3.49 -12.36 -12.30
C TYR A 379 -4.41 -13.22 -13.16
N SER A 380 -4.76 -14.39 -12.64
CA SER A 380 -5.58 -15.40 -13.32
C SER A 380 -7.04 -14.97 -13.52
N TRP A 381 -7.53 -13.99 -12.80
CA TRP A 381 -8.91 -13.50 -12.93
C TRP A 381 -9.12 -12.51 -14.07
N TYR A 382 -8.07 -11.96 -14.72
CA TYR A 382 -8.24 -11.06 -15.86
C TYR A 382 -8.62 -11.75 -17.17
N PRO A 383 -8.02 -12.90 -17.58
CA PRO A 383 -8.39 -13.57 -18.82
C PRO A 383 -9.88 -13.92 -18.97
N PRO A 384 -10.60 -14.41 -17.92
CA PRO A 384 -12.03 -14.67 -18.00
C PRO A 384 -12.88 -13.43 -18.31
N LEU A 385 -12.37 -12.23 -17.99
CA LEU A 385 -13.09 -10.97 -18.21
C LEU A 385 -13.09 -10.52 -19.68
N ARG A 386 -12.21 -11.07 -20.53
CA ARG A 386 -12.09 -10.65 -21.94
C ARG A 386 -13.42 -10.72 -22.68
N ASP A 387 -14.14 -11.82 -22.49
CA ASP A 387 -15.39 -12.12 -23.19
C ASP A 387 -16.60 -11.97 -22.26
N ALA A 388 -16.44 -11.30 -21.12
CA ALA A 388 -17.50 -11.14 -20.13
C ALA A 388 -18.63 -10.25 -20.66
N PRO A 389 -19.91 -10.65 -20.45
CA PRO A 389 -21.05 -9.87 -20.89
C PRO A 389 -21.21 -8.56 -20.09
N GLY A 390 -21.83 -7.58 -20.69
CA GLY A 390 -22.17 -6.30 -20.07
C GLY A 390 -20.94 -5.50 -19.64
N SER A 391 -20.93 -5.02 -18.40
CA SER A 391 -19.79 -4.27 -17.85
C SER A 391 -18.61 -5.14 -17.44
N GLY A 392 -18.82 -6.45 -17.22
CA GLY A 392 -17.86 -7.38 -16.63
C GLY A 392 -17.86 -7.42 -15.10
N ALA A 393 -18.67 -6.61 -14.42
CA ALA A 393 -18.69 -6.53 -12.96
C ALA A 393 -19.08 -7.86 -12.28
N ASP A 394 -20.11 -8.56 -12.80
CA ASP A 394 -20.51 -9.86 -12.27
C ASP A 394 -19.42 -10.93 -12.50
N ALA A 395 -18.74 -10.89 -13.64
CA ALA A 395 -17.63 -11.80 -13.92
C ALA A 395 -16.46 -11.56 -12.97
N TYR A 396 -16.05 -10.30 -12.75
CA TYR A 396 -15.03 -9.95 -11.77
C TYR A 396 -15.40 -10.42 -10.37
N ARG A 397 -16.66 -10.21 -9.95
CA ARG A 397 -17.15 -10.64 -8.64
C ARG A 397 -17.03 -12.16 -8.45
N MET A 398 -17.34 -12.95 -9.46
CA MET A 398 -17.24 -14.42 -9.40
C MET A 398 -15.81 -14.93 -9.31
N GLU A 399 -14.86 -14.21 -9.90
CA GLU A 399 -13.43 -14.56 -9.89
C GLU A 399 -12.69 -14.08 -8.63
N PHE A 400 -13.22 -13.07 -7.93
CA PHE A 400 -12.46 -12.42 -6.86
C PHE A 400 -13.13 -12.45 -5.48
N PHE A 401 -14.49 -12.45 -5.40
CA PHE A 401 -15.15 -12.31 -4.11
C PHE A 401 -15.13 -13.61 -3.30
N ASP A 402 -14.75 -13.51 -2.03
CA ASP A 402 -14.66 -14.65 -1.10
C ASP A 402 -16.03 -15.16 -0.65
N ARG A 403 -17.03 -14.27 -0.56
CA ARG A 403 -18.41 -14.58 -0.19
C ARG A 403 -19.39 -13.82 -1.05
N VAL A 404 -20.41 -14.52 -1.51
CA VAL A 404 -21.47 -13.97 -2.38
C VAL A 404 -22.84 -14.45 -1.90
N GLY A 405 -23.88 -13.66 -2.19
CA GLY A 405 -25.27 -14.03 -1.92
C GLY A 405 -25.57 -14.23 -0.41
N ASP A 406 -26.27 -15.33 -0.10
CA ASP A 406 -26.76 -15.60 1.26
C ASP A 406 -25.65 -15.97 2.28
N GLU A 407 -24.42 -16.26 1.82
CA GLU A 407 -23.32 -16.66 2.71
C GLU A 407 -22.97 -15.55 3.71
N MET A 408 -23.09 -14.28 3.32
CA MET A 408 -22.89 -13.16 4.25
C MET A 408 -23.89 -13.19 5.41
N ALA A 409 -25.17 -13.44 5.12
CA ALA A 409 -26.20 -13.56 6.15
C ALA A 409 -26.02 -14.81 7.03
N GLN A 410 -25.34 -15.85 6.54
CA GLN A 410 -24.96 -17.02 7.35
C GLN A 410 -23.72 -16.76 8.21
N THR A 411 -22.82 -15.88 7.77
CA THR A 411 -21.55 -15.56 8.43
C THR A 411 -21.73 -14.53 9.56
N VAL A 412 -22.38 -13.41 9.26
CA VAL A 412 -22.43 -12.22 10.12
C VAL A 412 -23.70 -12.22 10.96
N ALA A 413 -23.58 -11.88 12.24
CA ALA A 413 -24.72 -11.71 13.13
C ALA A 413 -25.59 -10.50 12.71
N ASP A 414 -26.92 -10.55 12.96
CA ASP A 414 -27.88 -9.54 12.50
C ASP A 414 -27.52 -8.10 12.90
N ALA A 415 -26.94 -7.93 14.07
CA ALA A 415 -26.56 -6.62 14.60
C ALA A 415 -25.43 -5.93 13.78
N HIS A 416 -24.63 -6.71 13.06
CA HIS A 416 -23.47 -6.26 12.29
C HIS A 416 -23.65 -6.45 10.77
N LEU A 417 -24.78 -7.01 10.37
CA LEU A 417 -25.05 -7.28 8.94
C LEU A 417 -25.39 -5.97 8.22
N ALA A 418 -24.73 -5.73 7.10
CA ALA A 418 -25.08 -4.62 6.22
C ALA A 418 -26.48 -4.84 5.60
N ARG A 419 -27.24 -3.76 5.43
CA ARG A 419 -28.63 -3.82 4.92
C ARG A 419 -28.71 -4.23 3.46
N ASN A 420 -27.68 -3.84 2.66
CA ASN A 420 -27.56 -4.09 1.23
C ASN A 420 -26.26 -4.86 0.98
N ASP A 421 -25.91 -5.08 -0.29
CA ASP A 421 -24.58 -5.56 -0.72
C ASP A 421 -23.70 -4.37 -1.13
N PRO A 422 -23.01 -3.70 -0.18
CA PRO A 422 -22.22 -2.50 -0.47
C PRO A 422 -21.03 -2.81 -1.37
N SER A 423 -20.49 -4.04 -1.34
CA SER A 423 -19.38 -4.46 -2.18
C SER A 423 -19.79 -4.57 -3.64
N ARG A 424 -20.95 -5.16 -3.90
CA ARG A 424 -21.53 -5.21 -5.23
C ARG A 424 -21.88 -3.81 -5.75
N GLU A 425 -22.54 -3.00 -4.94
CA GLU A 425 -22.90 -1.62 -5.31
C GLU A 425 -21.66 -0.77 -5.62
N PHE A 426 -20.59 -0.93 -4.86
CA PHE A 426 -19.31 -0.25 -5.11
C PHE A 426 -18.72 -0.70 -6.45
N LEU A 427 -18.65 -2.01 -6.67
CA LEU A 427 -18.12 -2.62 -7.89
C LEU A 427 -18.88 -2.13 -9.13
N GLU A 428 -20.22 -2.20 -9.12
CA GLU A 428 -21.08 -1.76 -10.22
C GLU A 428 -20.87 -0.28 -10.53
N ARG A 429 -20.83 0.60 -9.53
CA ARG A 429 -20.55 2.03 -9.70
C ARG A 429 -19.17 2.27 -10.31
N HIS A 430 -18.13 1.55 -9.83
CA HIS A 430 -16.78 1.71 -10.34
C HIS A 430 -16.66 1.24 -11.79
N PHE A 431 -17.25 0.12 -12.15
CA PHE A 431 -17.27 -0.40 -13.53
C PHE A 431 -18.07 0.50 -14.48
N ALA A 432 -19.03 1.27 -13.98
CA ALA A 432 -19.81 2.21 -14.77
C ALA A 432 -19.09 3.55 -15.03
N LYS A 433 -17.97 3.85 -14.33
CA LYS A 433 -17.21 5.09 -14.57
C LYS A 433 -16.68 5.12 -16.02
N PRO A 434 -16.62 6.31 -16.68
CA PRO A 434 -15.93 6.49 -17.95
C PRO A 434 -14.43 6.28 -17.83
N GLY A 435 -13.68 6.27 -18.96
CA GLY A 435 -12.23 6.15 -18.97
C GLY A 435 -11.72 4.71 -18.89
N ALA A 436 -12.52 3.73 -19.34
CA ALA A 436 -12.10 2.33 -19.56
C ALA A 436 -13.01 1.69 -20.61
N ASP A 437 -12.42 1.12 -21.69
CA ASP A 437 -13.19 0.69 -22.86
C ASP A 437 -13.85 -0.68 -22.68
N GLY A 438 -13.14 -1.65 -22.08
CA GLY A 438 -13.62 -3.02 -21.95
C GLY A 438 -13.68 -3.52 -20.50
N PRO A 439 -14.26 -4.72 -20.27
CA PRO A 439 -14.32 -5.33 -18.94
C PRO A 439 -12.94 -5.49 -18.28
N VAL A 440 -11.92 -5.88 -19.06
CA VAL A 440 -10.54 -6.03 -18.57
C VAL A 440 -9.97 -4.68 -18.15
N ASP A 441 -10.16 -3.63 -18.95
CA ASP A 441 -9.67 -2.29 -18.61
C ASP A 441 -10.35 -1.74 -17.35
N ARG A 442 -11.65 -2.01 -17.17
CA ARG A 442 -12.40 -1.64 -15.95
C ARG A 442 -11.91 -2.37 -14.72
N ALA A 443 -11.59 -3.66 -14.84
CA ALA A 443 -11.01 -4.44 -13.75
C ALA A 443 -9.60 -3.96 -13.38
N LEU A 444 -8.74 -3.73 -14.37
CA LEU A 444 -7.39 -3.19 -14.15
C LEU A 444 -7.43 -1.81 -13.49
N ARG A 445 -8.36 -0.94 -13.90
CA ARG A 445 -8.58 0.35 -13.24
C ARG A 445 -9.02 0.17 -11.78
N LEU A 446 -10.01 -0.69 -11.52
CA LEU A 446 -10.48 -0.99 -10.17
C LEU A 446 -9.34 -1.52 -9.29
N ASP A 447 -8.59 -2.48 -9.82
CA ASP A 447 -7.50 -3.09 -9.08
C ASP A 447 -6.37 -2.08 -8.81
N THR A 448 -6.03 -1.23 -9.77
CA THR A 448 -5.02 -0.18 -9.60
C THR A 448 -5.45 0.92 -8.62
N GLU A 449 -6.72 1.34 -8.64
CA GLU A 449 -7.22 2.43 -7.78
C GLU A 449 -7.61 1.97 -6.36
N VAL A 450 -8.00 0.70 -6.20
CA VAL A 450 -8.63 0.22 -4.96
C VAL A 450 -7.92 -1.01 -4.39
N MET A 451 -7.93 -2.15 -5.08
CA MET A 451 -7.40 -3.41 -4.54
C MET A 451 -5.91 -3.31 -4.24
N LEU A 452 -5.13 -2.78 -5.18
CA LEU A 452 -3.69 -2.55 -5.03
C LEU A 452 -3.37 -1.68 -3.82
N VAL A 453 -4.16 -0.64 -3.58
CA VAL A 453 -3.97 0.30 -2.46
C VAL A 453 -4.24 -0.38 -1.12
N ASP A 454 -5.33 -1.13 -1.06
CA ASP A 454 -5.85 -1.70 0.20
C ASP A 454 -5.36 -3.12 0.51
N ASP A 455 -4.59 -3.76 -0.39
CA ASP A 455 -3.90 -5.03 -0.10
C ASP A 455 -2.40 -4.95 -0.42
N PRO A 456 -1.88 -5.09 -1.65
CA PRO A 456 -0.43 -5.19 -1.87
C PRO A 456 0.37 -3.99 -1.34
N VAL A 457 -0.08 -2.76 -1.60
CA VAL A 457 0.63 -1.55 -1.18
C VAL A 457 0.56 -1.36 0.33
N LYS A 458 -0.63 -1.52 0.93
CA LYS A 458 -0.82 -1.43 2.37
C LYS A 458 0.03 -2.47 3.10
N ARG A 459 0.07 -3.72 2.62
CA ARG A 459 0.87 -4.81 3.15
C ARG A 459 2.36 -4.46 3.13
N VAL A 460 2.88 -4.07 1.97
CA VAL A 460 4.30 -3.72 1.84
C VAL A 460 4.66 -2.54 2.74
N ASP A 461 3.88 -1.44 2.73
CA ASP A 461 4.16 -0.28 3.60
C ASP A 461 4.13 -0.67 5.08
N ASN A 462 3.09 -1.38 5.54
CA ASN A 462 2.95 -1.71 6.96
C ASN A 462 4.08 -2.64 7.44
N MET A 463 4.39 -3.69 6.68
CA MET A 463 5.36 -4.70 7.09
C MET A 463 6.81 -4.19 7.01
N THR A 464 7.14 -3.40 5.98
CA THR A 464 8.48 -2.81 5.88
C THR A 464 8.69 -1.71 6.91
N MET A 465 7.67 -0.88 7.13
CA MET A 465 7.76 0.22 8.09
C MET A 465 7.71 -0.22 9.55
N ALA A 466 7.24 -1.43 9.85
CA ALA A 466 7.41 -2.04 11.17
C ALA A 466 8.89 -2.13 11.59
N TRP A 467 9.82 -2.08 10.64
CA TRP A 467 11.25 -2.21 10.84
C TRP A 467 12.07 -1.02 10.32
N GLY A 468 11.42 0.10 10.00
CA GLY A 468 12.10 1.27 9.45
C GLY A 468 12.76 1.02 8.08
N LEU A 469 12.17 0.18 7.26
CA LEU A 469 12.59 -0.10 5.89
C LEU A 469 11.64 0.58 4.90
N GLU A 470 12.15 1.37 3.96
CA GLU A 470 11.36 2.00 2.90
C GLU A 470 11.29 1.10 1.67
N ALA A 471 10.10 0.62 1.31
CA ALA A 471 9.88 -0.04 0.03
C ALA A 471 9.42 0.97 -1.03
N ARG A 472 10.02 0.90 -2.21
CA ARG A 472 9.71 1.67 -3.41
C ARG A 472 9.23 0.76 -4.51
N THR A 473 8.16 1.12 -5.18
CA THR A 473 7.45 0.30 -6.17
C THR A 473 7.52 0.94 -7.55
N PRO A 474 8.50 0.57 -8.42
CA PRO A 474 8.64 1.16 -9.76
C PRO A 474 7.41 1.02 -10.65
N PHE A 475 6.68 -0.10 -10.54
CA PHE A 475 5.47 -0.34 -11.33
C PHE A 475 4.31 0.59 -10.95
N LEU A 476 4.42 1.31 -9.82
CA LEU A 476 3.49 2.35 -9.39
C LEU A 476 4.00 3.76 -9.74
N ASP A 477 4.80 3.89 -10.77
CA ASP A 477 5.08 5.17 -11.40
C ASP A 477 3.86 5.61 -12.21
N HIS A 478 3.31 6.80 -11.94
CA HIS A 478 2.07 7.22 -12.60
C HIS A 478 2.20 7.34 -14.12
N GLU A 479 3.39 7.72 -14.65
CA GLU A 479 3.63 7.78 -16.09
C GLU A 479 3.60 6.36 -16.71
N LEU A 480 4.14 5.36 -15.99
CA LEU A 480 4.06 3.96 -16.40
C LEU A 480 2.63 3.42 -16.31
N VAL A 481 1.90 3.76 -15.24
CA VAL A 481 0.49 3.36 -15.06
C VAL A 481 -0.40 3.95 -16.16
N GLU A 482 -0.22 5.23 -16.50
CA GLU A 482 -0.94 5.88 -17.60
C GLU A 482 -0.65 5.24 -18.97
N LEU A 483 0.63 4.89 -19.23
CA LEU A 483 1.02 4.18 -20.45
C LEU A 483 0.38 2.79 -20.50
N ALA A 484 0.45 2.03 -19.40
CA ALA A 484 -0.13 0.69 -19.31
C ALA A 484 -1.66 0.71 -19.38
N GLY A 485 -2.31 1.75 -18.84
CA GLY A 485 -3.74 1.99 -18.97
C GLY A 485 -4.16 2.12 -20.43
N ALA A 486 -3.41 2.89 -21.21
CA ALA A 486 -3.66 3.09 -22.65
C ALA A 486 -3.31 1.85 -23.51
N CYS A 487 -2.47 0.93 -23.02
CA CYS A 487 -2.04 -0.27 -23.75
C CYS A 487 -3.22 -1.23 -23.97
N PRO A 488 -3.39 -1.78 -25.18
CA PRO A 488 -4.44 -2.75 -25.49
C PRO A 488 -4.45 -3.95 -24.54
N PRO A 489 -5.62 -4.37 -24.01
CA PRO A 489 -5.72 -5.49 -23.08
C PRO A 489 -5.23 -6.81 -23.69
N GLU A 490 -5.32 -6.98 -25.01
CA GLU A 490 -4.83 -8.16 -25.72
C GLU A 490 -3.32 -8.34 -25.56
N LEU A 491 -2.56 -7.24 -25.58
CA LEU A 491 -1.09 -7.27 -25.35
C LEU A 491 -0.76 -7.56 -23.89
N LYS A 492 -1.54 -7.05 -22.95
CA LYS A 492 -1.38 -7.32 -21.52
C LYS A 492 -1.70 -8.77 -21.16
N LEU A 493 -2.80 -9.32 -21.71
CA LEU A 493 -3.25 -10.70 -21.48
C LEU A 493 -2.46 -11.77 -22.23
N ALA A 494 -1.65 -11.37 -23.23
CA ALA A 494 -0.83 -12.32 -24.00
C ALA A 494 0.12 -13.12 -23.08
N SER A 495 0.53 -14.29 -23.51
CA SER A 495 1.51 -15.16 -22.83
C SER A 495 1.10 -15.51 -21.37
N GLY A 496 -0.20 -15.60 -21.10
CA GLY A 496 -0.73 -15.94 -19.77
C GLY A 496 -0.68 -14.77 -18.77
N GLY A 497 -0.75 -13.54 -19.26
CA GLY A 497 -0.66 -12.29 -18.49
C GLY A 497 0.71 -11.65 -18.52
N LYS A 498 0.75 -10.33 -18.34
CA LYS A 498 1.93 -9.46 -18.48
C LYS A 498 2.62 -9.55 -19.85
N GLY A 499 1.87 -9.87 -20.92
CA GLY A 499 2.45 -10.16 -22.24
C GLY A 499 3.39 -9.06 -22.74
N VAL A 500 2.92 -7.82 -22.79
CA VAL A 500 3.72 -6.66 -23.20
C VAL A 500 4.95 -6.45 -22.30
N LEU A 501 4.85 -6.68 -20.98
CA LEU A 501 5.99 -6.58 -20.07
C LEU A 501 7.00 -7.72 -20.28
N LYS A 502 6.52 -8.94 -20.52
CA LYS A 502 7.36 -10.10 -20.86
C LYS A 502 8.13 -9.86 -22.17
N ASP A 503 7.44 -9.38 -23.20
CA ASP A 503 8.05 -9.13 -24.51
C ASP A 503 9.05 -7.96 -24.43
N ALA A 504 8.73 -6.89 -23.73
CA ALA A 504 9.65 -5.80 -23.43
C ALA A 504 10.91 -6.27 -22.67
N ALA A 505 10.78 -7.25 -21.79
CA ALA A 505 11.88 -7.78 -20.99
C ALA A 505 12.81 -8.74 -21.76
N ARG A 506 12.42 -9.28 -22.94
CA ARG A 506 13.21 -10.29 -23.68
C ARG A 506 14.60 -9.82 -24.11
N GLY A 507 14.79 -8.52 -24.27
CA GLY A 507 16.09 -7.94 -24.62
C GLY A 507 17.05 -7.77 -23.43
N VAL A 508 16.55 -7.93 -22.18
CA VAL A 508 17.30 -7.61 -20.96
C VAL A 508 17.30 -8.71 -19.91
N LEU A 509 16.44 -9.71 -20.02
CA LEU A 509 16.35 -10.83 -19.08
C LEU A 509 16.54 -12.19 -19.75
N PRO A 510 17.09 -13.19 -19.03
CA PRO A 510 17.14 -14.58 -19.49
C PRO A 510 15.73 -15.15 -19.73
N ALA A 511 15.55 -15.89 -20.85
CA ALA A 511 14.26 -16.49 -21.20
C ALA A 511 13.71 -17.42 -20.11
N ALA A 512 14.59 -18.13 -19.38
CA ALA A 512 14.18 -19.03 -18.29
C ALA A 512 13.44 -18.31 -17.13
N VAL A 513 13.68 -17.00 -16.95
CA VAL A 513 12.99 -16.20 -15.95
C VAL A 513 11.67 -15.64 -16.49
N ILE A 514 11.65 -15.23 -17.78
CA ILE A 514 10.46 -14.66 -18.42
C ILE A 514 9.37 -15.71 -18.63
N ASP A 515 9.78 -16.91 -19.09
CA ASP A 515 8.86 -17.97 -19.53
C ASP A 515 8.53 -19.00 -18.42
N ARG A 516 9.01 -18.77 -17.18
CA ARG A 516 8.69 -19.65 -16.06
C ARG A 516 7.18 -19.58 -15.72
N PRO A 517 6.58 -20.68 -15.19
CA PRO A 517 5.25 -20.60 -14.58
C PRO A 517 5.22 -19.54 -13.47
N LYS A 518 4.09 -18.84 -13.33
CA LYS A 518 3.93 -17.88 -12.22
C LYS A 518 4.03 -18.63 -10.89
N GLY A 519 5.02 -18.28 -10.07
CA GLY A 519 5.10 -18.68 -8.67
C GLY A 519 4.36 -17.67 -7.80
N TYR A 520 3.80 -18.13 -6.71
CA TYR A 520 3.37 -17.28 -5.61
C TYR A 520 4.46 -17.28 -4.55
N PHE A 521 4.50 -16.23 -3.74
CA PHE A 521 5.43 -16.16 -2.61
C PHE A 521 5.10 -17.31 -1.64
N PRO A 522 5.96 -18.34 -1.51
CA PRO A 522 5.59 -19.53 -0.76
C PRO A 522 5.58 -19.22 0.74
N VAL A 523 4.49 -19.57 1.41
CA VAL A 523 4.37 -19.53 2.87
C VAL A 523 3.68 -20.81 3.35
N PRO A 524 4.30 -22.00 3.15
CA PRO A 524 3.63 -23.29 3.34
C PRO A 524 3.01 -23.47 4.73
N ALA A 525 3.65 -22.94 5.76
CA ALA A 525 3.21 -23.10 7.15
C ALA A 525 1.89 -22.41 7.53
N LEU A 526 1.35 -21.54 6.66
CA LEU A 526 0.07 -20.84 6.88
C LEU A 526 -1.01 -21.22 5.85
N GLU A 527 -0.69 -22.03 4.85
CA GLU A 527 -1.66 -22.49 3.86
C GLU A 527 -2.63 -23.50 4.44
N GLU A 528 -2.17 -24.39 5.32
CA GLU A 528 -3.00 -25.35 6.05
C GLU A 528 -3.07 -24.96 7.54
N LEU A 529 -4.29 -24.87 8.06
CA LEU A 529 -4.52 -24.58 9.47
C LEU A 529 -4.45 -25.87 10.28
N GLU A 530 -3.33 -26.07 10.96
CA GLU A 530 -3.08 -27.21 11.83
C GLU A 530 -2.23 -26.84 13.05
N GLY A 531 -2.09 -27.77 13.99
CA GLY A 531 -1.24 -27.64 15.17
C GLY A 531 -1.45 -26.31 15.93
N ALA A 532 -0.37 -25.66 16.29
CA ALA A 532 -0.38 -24.46 17.12
C ALA A 532 -1.10 -23.25 16.46
N THR A 533 -1.11 -23.18 15.13
CA THR A 533 -1.84 -22.13 14.39
C THR A 533 -3.34 -22.34 14.55
N LEU A 534 -3.83 -23.57 14.38
CA LEU A 534 -5.25 -23.89 14.60
C LEU A 534 -5.66 -23.69 16.07
N ASP A 535 -4.82 -24.05 17.02
CA ASP A 535 -5.05 -23.84 18.47
C ASP A 535 -5.19 -22.35 18.79
N LEU A 536 -4.34 -21.49 18.24
CA LEU A 536 -4.44 -20.03 18.38
C LEU A 536 -5.75 -19.50 17.82
N ILE A 537 -6.14 -19.94 16.64
CA ILE A 537 -7.40 -19.54 15.98
C ILE A 537 -8.60 -19.98 16.84
N ALA A 538 -8.61 -21.23 17.30
CA ALA A 538 -9.67 -21.77 18.15
C ALA A 538 -9.78 -21.00 19.47
N ALA A 539 -8.66 -20.72 20.12
CA ALA A 539 -8.62 -19.91 21.34
C ALA A 539 -9.16 -18.47 21.10
N THR A 540 -8.77 -17.86 19.99
CA THR A 540 -9.22 -16.51 19.60
C THR A 540 -10.72 -16.46 19.39
N MET A 541 -11.26 -17.36 18.57
CA MET A 541 -12.70 -17.41 18.22
C MET A 541 -13.58 -17.80 19.40
N SER A 542 -13.05 -18.52 20.38
CA SER A 542 -13.73 -18.92 21.62
C SER A 542 -13.47 -17.98 22.81
N SER A 543 -12.70 -16.91 22.63
CA SER A 543 -12.40 -15.94 23.69
C SER A 543 -13.63 -15.18 24.19
N ASP A 544 -13.58 -14.65 25.41
CA ASP A 544 -14.66 -13.81 25.94
C ASP A 544 -14.84 -12.53 25.10
N ALA A 545 -13.76 -11.96 24.58
CA ALA A 545 -13.81 -10.80 23.70
C ALA A 545 -14.61 -11.09 22.43
N ALA A 546 -14.29 -12.17 21.71
CA ALA A 546 -15.00 -12.55 20.48
C ALA A 546 -16.47 -12.88 20.74
N ARG A 547 -16.77 -13.60 21.84
CA ARG A 547 -18.16 -13.92 22.24
C ARG A 547 -18.97 -12.68 22.63
N THR A 548 -18.36 -11.74 23.36
CA THR A 548 -19.04 -10.51 23.78
C THR A 548 -19.30 -9.60 22.58
N ARG A 549 -18.34 -9.52 21.64
CA ARG A 549 -18.49 -8.75 20.40
C ARG A 549 -19.57 -9.33 19.50
N GLY A 550 -19.63 -10.68 19.40
CA GLY A 550 -20.69 -11.39 18.71
C GLY A 550 -20.80 -11.06 17.22
N LEU A 551 -19.68 -10.87 16.51
CA LEU A 551 -19.65 -10.50 15.07
C LEU A 551 -20.22 -11.60 14.19
N PHE A 552 -19.87 -12.85 14.49
CA PHE A 552 -20.14 -13.99 13.63
C PHE A 552 -21.19 -14.91 14.24
N ARG A 553 -21.97 -15.55 13.38
CA ARG A 553 -22.94 -16.55 13.82
C ARG A 553 -22.22 -17.79 14.34
N PRO A 554 -22.51 -18.26 15.57
CA PRO A 554 -21.82 -19.41 16.14
C PRO A 554 -21.88 -20.66 15.26
N GLN A 555 -23.02 -20.92 14.62
CA GLN A 555 -23.19 -22.08 13.74
C GLN A 555 -22.24 -22.06 12.53
N TYR A 556 -21.97 -20.89 11.98
CA TYR A 556 -21.03 -20.74 10.87
C TYR A 556 -19.58 -20.94 11.34
N VAL A 557 -19.20 -20.37 12.48
CA VAL A 557 -17.88 -20.59 13.09
C VAL A 557 -17.67 -22.07 13.42
N ASP A 558 -18.66 -22.73 14.03
CA ASP A 558 -18.61 -24.17 14.35
C ASP A 558 -18.44 -25.02 13.09
N MET A 559 -19.09 -24.67 11.98
CA MET A 559 -18.93 -25.34 10.69
C MET A 559 -17.49 -25.23 10.19
N LEU A 560 -16.94 -24.02 10.18
CA LEU A 560 -15.56 -23.78 9.74
C LEU A 560 -14.54 -24.51 10.65
N MET A 561 -14.77 -24.51 11.96
CA MET A 561 -13.88 -25.19 12.93
C MET A 561 -13.85 -26.71 12.78
N ARG A 562 -14.92 -27.33 12.28
CA ARG A 562 -14.96 -28.80 12.04
C ARG A 562 -14.15 -29.22 10.83
N ALA A 563 -13.98 -28.34 9.86
CA ALA A 563 -13.26 -28.59 8.62
C ALA A 563 -12.49 -27.31 8.17
N PRO A 564 -11.43 -26.91 8.92
CA PRO A 564 -10.80 -25.59 8.77
C PRO A 564 -10.14 -25.37 7.41
N ASN A 565 -9.77 -26.45 6.71
CA ASN A 565 -9.10 -26.41 5.40
C ASN A 565 -10.02 -26.74 4.23
N ASP A 566 -11.33 -27.06 4.47
CA ASP A 566 -12.28 -27.37 3.40
C ASP A 566 -13.03 -26.12 2.88
N HIS A 567 -13.03 -25.05 3.66
CA HIS A 567 -13.76 -23.81 3.36
C HIS A 567 -12.79 -22.67 2.98
N MET A 568 -12.44 -22.66 1.70
CA MET A 568 -11.46 -21.69 1.17
C MET A 568 -12.15 -20.46 0.57
N THR A 569 -11.47 -19.34 0.61
CA THR A 569 -11.78 -18.15 -0.18
C THR A 569 -11.46 -18.39 -1.65
N THR A 570 -11.93 -17.53 -2.53
CA THR A 570 -11.66 -17.61 -3.97
C THR A 570 -10.16 -17.53 -4.28
N LEU A 571 -9.40 -16.82 -3.46
CA LEU A 571 -7.95 -16.68 -3.59
C LEU A 571 -7.13 -17.71 -2.79
N GLY A 572 -7.78 -18.76 -2.27
CA GLY A 572 -7.10 -19.90 -1.63
C GLY A 572 -6.72 -19.71 -0.17
N SER A 573 -7.25 -18.70 0.53
CA SER A 573 -7.09 -18.57 1.98
C SER A 573 -8.23 -19.27 2.73
N SER A 574 -7.98 -19.76 3.96
CA SER A 574 -9.04 -20.32 4.79
C SER A 574 -10.04 -19.23 5.23
N LYS A 575 -11.33 -19.48 5.05
CA LYS A 575 -12.40 -18.59 5.56
C LYS A 575 -12.36 -18.48 7.09
N LEU A 576 -11.94 -19.52 7.80
CA LEU A 576 -11.75 -19.48 9.24
C LEU A 576 -10.61 -18.54 9.64
N TYR A 577 -9.48 -18.60 8.91
CA TYR A 577 -8.35 -17.70 9.13
C TYR A 577 -8.75 -16.23 8.94
N GLN A 578 -9.55 -15.93 7.91
CA GLN A 578 -10.04 -14.57 7.66
C GLN A 578 -10.86 -14.02 8.85
N LEU A 579 -11.76 -14.84 9.44
CA LEU A 579 -12.53 -14.42 10.60
C LEU A 579 -11.64 -14.23 11.84
N ALA A 580 -10.74 -15.19 12.07
CA ALA A 580 -9.85 -15.17 13.22
C ALA A 580 -8.86 -14.00 13.17
N LEU A 581 -8.36 -13.66 11.98
CA LEU A 581 -7.44 -12.54 11.81
C LEU A 581 -8.09 -11.19 12.15
N LEU A 582 -9.36 -11.00 11.76
CA LEU A 582 -10.12 -9.82 12.19
C LEU A 582 -10.21 -9.75 13.71
N GLU A 583 -10.58 -10.84 14.37
CA GLU A 583 -10.67 -10.90 15.85
C GLU A 583 -9.30 -10.67 16.50
N LEU A 584 -8.23 -11.28 15.99
CA LEU A 584 -6.87 -11.07 16.48
C LEU A 584 -6.46 -9.60 16.38
N TRP A 585 -6.77 -8.96 15.26
CA TRP A 585 -6.46 -7.53 15.06
C TRP A 585 -7.24 -6.64 16.02
N LEU A 586 -8.55 -6.88 16.19
CA LEU A 586 -9.40 -6.13 17.13
C LEU A 586 -8.86 -6.28 18.56
N GLN A 587 -8.57 -7.51 19.00
CA GLN A 587 -8.03 -7.78 20.34
C GLN A 587 -6.65 -7.16 20.55
N ALA A 588 -5.78 -7.22 19.55
CA ALA A 588 -4.42 -6.63 19.62
C ALA A 588 -4.45 -5.10 19.80
N HIS A 589 -5.52 -4.44 19.35
CA HIS A 589 -5.71 -3.00 19.46
C HIS A 589 -6.70 -2.58 20.55
N GLY A 590 -7.15 -3.53 21.38
CA GLY A 590 -8.00 -3.24 22.54
C GLY A 590 -9.44 -2.83 22.18
N ILE A 591 -9.95 -3.32 21.05
CA ILE A 591 -11.28 -3.06 20.50
C ILE A 591 -12.23 -4.20 20.85
#